data_e5fae9e98ce2d323ab469f0a82fb1ee1
#
_entry.id   e5fae9e98ce2d323ab469f0a82fb1ee1
#
_cell.length_a   1.000
_cell.length_b   1.000
_cell.length_c   1.000
_cell.angle_alpha   90.00
_cell.angle_beta   90.00
_cell.angle_gamma   90.00
#
_symmetry.space_group_name_H-M   'P 1'
#
loop_
_entity.id
_entity.type
_entity.pdbx_description
1 polymer ?
#
loop_
_entity_poly.entity_id
_entity_poly.type
_entity_poly.pdbx_seq_one_letter_code
_entity_poly.pdbx_strand_id
1 'polypeptide(L)'
;MLTSPPIIVCSEQGREIAKGVKGEGTITVRDNPHIFYFETDTKGRRVTPQPSIDNKEFNCLFFGCSFTFGTGVNNDQTLPYYFGQLHPEIEVYNYGIPGGSPQEIYLQSTHSEIFADIPTKPTIVIYTFISDHLRRLKGTINLIFRAPKWVGCLPELEIVNTKVINKGKFEKTHPYLFSFANIISNSLVIKQMINYTQMDYPSPFTNENYDFLCNLLNETRNQLSIQFPNLYFVIFIYPEHCFTPNTCPNLDYFINILNMRKELMLISCEEKKMIENYSQLKSSGKHIILDGHPSPECYKLFAEWISNGLKNKGIIP
;
A
#
# COMPACT_ATOMS: atom_id res chain seq x y z
N MET A 1 3.97 4.15 -18.64
CA MET A 1 4.82 5.22 -18.04
C MET A 1 3.89 6.29 -17.51
N LEU A 2 4.05 6.76 -16.28
CA LEU A 2 3.39 7.99 -15.81
C LEU A 2 4.10 9.17 -16.48
N THR A 3 3.39 9.86 -17.37
CA THR A 3 3.93 11.03 -18.06
C THR A 3 3.36 12.28 -17.44
N SER A 4 4.05 12.88 -16.50
CA SER A 4 3.90 14.20 -15.87
C SER A 4 2.93 14.36 -14.70
N PRO A 5 3.17 15.35 -13.83
CA PRO A 5 4.47 15.63 -13.23
C PRO A 5 4.91 14.47 -12.34
N PRO A 6 6.18 14.43 -11.87
CA PRO A 6 6.59 13.36 -10.97
C PRO A 6 5.71 13.40 -9.72
N ILE A 7 4.78 12.45 -9.63
CA ILE A 7 3.87 12.34 -8.48
C ILE A 7 4.62 11.93 -7.21
N ILE A 8 5.83 11.39 -7.38
CA ILE A 8 6.67 10.90 -6.29
C ILE A 8 7.98 11.67 -6.30
N VAL A 9 8.32 12.22 -5.14
CA VAL A 9 9.57 12.90 -4.87
C VAL A 9 10.41 12.03 -3.93
N CYS A 10 11.70 11.84 -4.24
CA CYS A 10 12.62 11.14 -3.36
C CYS A 10 13.24 12.15 -2.38
N SER A 11 12.84 12.08 -1.11
CA SER A 11 13.38 12.89 0.00
C SER A 11 14.43 12.13 0.79
N GLU A 12 15.02 12.76 1.80
CA GLU A 12 15.92 12.08 2.75
C GLU A 12 15.19 10.99 3.58
N GLN A 13 13.88 11.06 3.66
CA GLN A 13 13.03 10.14 4.44
C GLN A 13 12.43 9.01 3.60
N GLY A 14 12.82 8.91 2.33
CA GLY A 14 12.23 7.96 1.39
C GLY A 14 11.49 8.67 0.27
N ARG A 15 10.36 8.12 -0.15
CA ARG A 15 9.56 8.71 -1.22
C ARG A 15 8.30 9.34 -0.63
N GLU A 16 7.97 10.49 -1.15
CA GLU A 16 6.80 11.27 -0.78
C GLU A 16 5.94 11.56 -2.00
N ILE A 17 4.66 11.77 -1.78
CA ILE A 17 3.78 12.22 -2.85
C ILE A 17 3.87 13.73 -3.00
N ALA A 18 3.98 14.20 -4.23
CA ALA A 18 3.97 15.63 -4.56
C ALA A 18 2.66 16.28 -4.09
N LYS A 19 2.78 17.45 -3.46
CA LYS A 19 1.66 18.17 -2.83
C LYS A 19 0.97 19.10 -3.81
N GLY A 20 -0.36 19.14 -3.78
CA GLY A 20 -1.17 20.08 -4.58
C GLY A 20 -1.07 19.86 -6.09
N VAL A 21 -0.88 18.62 -6.52
CA VAL A 21 -0.72 18.27 -7.94
C VAL A 21 -2.05 17.80 -8.52
N LYS A 22 -2.39 18.32 -9.71
CA LYS A 22 -3.42 17.77 -10.59
C LYS A 22 -2.72 17.20 -11.80
N GLY A 23 -3.00 15.95 -12.14
CA GLY A 23 -2.30 15.29 -13.23
C GLY A 23 -3.14 14.24 -13.95
N GLU A 24 -2.63 13.91 -15.12
CA GLU A 24 -3.09 12.79 -15.92
C GLU A 24 -2.02 11.71 -15.86
N GLY A 25 -2.42 10.49 -15.58
CA GLY A 25 -1.57 9.31 -15.67
C GLY A 25 -1.97 8.48 -16.88
N THR A 26 -0.95 7.94 -17.57
CA THR A 26 -1.19 7.00 -18.70
C THR A 26 -0.49 5.68 -18.39
N ILE A 27 -1.24 4.60 -18.44
CA ILE A 27 -0.73 3.23 -18.40
C ILE A 27 -0.82 2.68 -19.82
N THR A 28 0.31 2.32 -20.41
CA THR A 28 0.36 1.74 -21.75
C THR A 28 0.79 0.29 -21.69
N VAL A 29 -0.05 -0.61 -22.19
CA VAL A 29 0.25 -2.04 -22.33
C VAL A 29 -0.03 -2.46 -23.77
N ARG A 30 0.99 -2.96 -24.48
CA ARG A 30 0.88 -3.38 -25.90
C ARG A 30 0.22 -2.32 -26.79
N ASP A 31 0.74 -1.07 -26.68
CA ASP A 31 0.27 0.11 -27.41
C ASP A 31 -1.19 0.52 -27.16
N ASN A 32 -1.81 -0.03 -26.12
CA ASN A 32 -3.14 0.38 -25.66
C ASN A 32 -3.01 1.31 -24.45
N PRO A 33 -3.25 2.64 -24.61
CA PRO A 33 -3.17 3.58 -23.52
C PRO A 33 -4.46 3.56 -22.69
N HIS A 34 -4.28 3.53 -21.37
CA HIS A 34 -5.34 3.75 -20.38
C HIS A 34 -5.05 5.03 -19.63
N ILE A 35 -5.92 6.01 -19.74
CA ILE A 35 -5.76 7.34 -19.15
C ILE A 35 -6.61 7.41 -17.88
N PHE A 36 -6.05 8.00 -16.83
CA PHE A 36 -6.75 8.29 -15.59
C PHE A 36 -6.32 9.64 -15.01
N TYR A 37 -7.19 10.27 -14.24
CA TYR A 37 -6.94 11.57 -13.63
C TYR A 37 -6.77 11.43 -12.12
N PHE A 38 -5.81 12.18 -11.56
CA PHE A 38 -5.57 12.20 -10.14
C PHE A 38 -5.30 13.62 -9.65
N GLU A 39 -5.60 13.83 -8.39
CA GLU A 39 -5.27 15.06 -7.67
C GLU A 39 -4.72 14.71 -6.30
N THR A 40 -3.73 15.48 -5.83
CA THR A 40 -3.21 15.41 -4.47
C THR A 40 -3.48 16.70 -3.73
N ASP A 41 -3.73 16.63 -2.45
CA ASP A 41 -3.94 17.80 -1.60
C ASP A 41 -2.60 18.45 -1.15
N THR A 42 -2.70 19.50 -0.36
CA THR A 42 -1.55 20.23 0.18
C THR A 42 -0.69 19.43 1.15
N LYS A 43 -1.18 18.27 1.61
CA LYS A 43 -0.43 17.32 2.46
C LYS A 43 0.16 16.15 1.65
N GLY A 44 -0.12 16.05 0.35
CA GLY A 44 0.33 14.96 -0.51
C GLY A 44 -0.59 13.74 -0.49
N ARG A 45 -1.76 13.81 0.14
CA ARG A 45 -2.76 12.75 0.09
C ARG A 45 -3.51 12.80 -1.24
N ARG A 46 -3.86 11.64 -1.79
CA ARG A 46 -4.74 11.62 -2.95
C ARG A 46 -6.13 12.14 -2.56
N VAL A 47 -6.63 13.12 -3.31
CA VAL A 47 -7.97 13.67 -3.12
C VAL A 47 -9.00 12.56 -3.26
N THR A 48 -9.85 12.44 -2.23
CA THR A 48 -10.93 11.47 -2.16
C THR A 48 -12.25 12.25 -2.06
N PRO A 49 -13.03 12.37 -3.15
CA PRO A 49 -14.33 13.04 -3.10
C PRO A 49 -15.26 12.32 -2.11
N GLN A 50 -15.88 13.09 -1.22
CA GLN A 50 -16.72 12.52 -0.17
C GLN A 50 -18.06 13.26 -0.09
N PRO A 51 -19.13 12.58 0.38
CA PRO A 51 -20.38 13.25 0.69
C PRO A 51 -20.16 14.35 1.73
N SER A 52 -20.80 15.51 1.51
CA SER A 52 -20.78 16.62 2.47
C SER A 52 -21.83 16.34 3.55
N ILE A 53 -21.38 15.86 4.69
CA ILE A 53 -22.21 15.63 5.87
C ILE A 53 -21.55 16.35 7.04
N ASP A 54 -22.36 17.11 7.76
CA ASP A 54 -21.94 17.75 9.01
C ASP A 54 -21.68 16.69 10.10
N ASN A 55 -20.64 16.91 10.91
CA ASN A 55 -20.35 16.10 12.10
C ASN A 55 -20.04 14.61 11.81
N LYS A 56 -19.15 14.32 10.87
CA LYS A 56 -18.60 12.96 10.70
C LYS A 56 -18.06 12.44 12.03
N GLU A 57 -18.34 11.17 12.33
CA GLU A 57 -18.09 10.57 13.66
C GLU A 57 -16.70 9.96 13.77
N PHE A 58 -16.15 9.44 12.66
CA PHE A 58 -14.87 8.75 12.59
C PHE A 58 -13.95 9.39 11.55
N ASN A 59 -12.65 9.15 11.72
CA ASN A 59 -11.68 9.26 10.65
C ASN A 59 -11.34 7.84 10.12
N CYS A 60 -11.04 7.73 8.82
CA CYS A 60 -10.46 6.53 8.23
C CYS A 60 -9.26 6.88 7.37
N LEU A 61 -8.07 6.40 7.77
CA LEU A 61 -6.82 6.63 7.06
C LEU A 61 -6.42 5.36 6.30
N PHE A 62 -6.36 5.43 4.99
CA PHE A 62 -5.91 4.34 4.14
C PHE A 62 -4.44 4.45 3.84
N PHE A 63 -3.65 3.46 4.26
CA PHE A 63 -2.22 3.34 3.98
C PHE A 63 -1.94 2.13 3.08
N GLY A 64 -0.91 2.25 2.26
CA GLY A 64 -0.48 1.19 1.36
C GLY A 64 0.27 1.71 0.15
N CYS A 65 0.22 0.96 -0.93
CA CYS A 65 0.94 1.29 -2.16
C CYS A 65 0.02 1.86 -3.26
N SER A 66 0.36 1.61 -4.52
CA SER A 66 -0.43 1.98 -5.70
C SER A 66 -1.86 1.44 -5.68
N PHE A 67 -2.10 0.32 -5.01
CA PHE A 67 -3.41 -0.27 -4.83
C PHE A 67 -4.29 0.57 -3.90
N THR A 68 -3.73 1.18 -2.87
CA THR A 68 -4.43 2.13 -2.00
C THR A 68 -4.55 3.49 -2.65
N PHE A 69 -3.46 3.98 -3.25
CA PHE A 69 -3.48 5.24 -3.99
C PHE A 69 -4.55 5.21 -5.09
N GLY A 70 -4.74 4.06 -5.75
CA GLY A 70 -5.65 3.89 -6.88
C GLY A 70 -5.00 4.24 -8.21
N THR A 71 -3.77 3.77 -8.44
CA THR A 71 -3.10 3.94 -9.74
C THR A 71 -3.95 3.33 -10.84
N GLY A 72 -4.17 4.08 -11.91
CA GLY A 72 -4.95 3.64 -13.07
C GLY A 72 -6.45 3.89 -12.98
N VAL A 73 -6.96 4.51 -11.91
CA VAL A 73 -8.37 4.90 -11.79
C VAL A 73 -8.50 6.36 -11.40
N ASN A 74 -9.65 6.98 -11.65
CA ASN A 74 -9.94 8.36 -11.28
C ASN A 74 -10.12 8.52 -9.75
N ASN A 75 -10.16 9.77 -9.27
CA ASN A 75 -10.32 10.07 -7.84
C ASN A 75 -11.62 9.48 -7.24
N ASP A 76 -12.67 9.43 -8.02
CA ASP A 76 -13.99 8.88 -7.70
C ASP A 76 -14.14 7.38 -7.98
N GLN A 77 -13.03 6.66 -8.11
CA GLN A 77 -12.99 5.24 -8.44
C GLN A 77 -12.00 4.45 -7.55
N THR A 78 -11.44 5.10 -6.53
CA THR A 78 -10.46 4.48 -5.63
C THR A 78 -11.11 3.67 -4.52
N LEU A 79 -10.37 2.78 -3.89
CA LEU A 79 -10.83 2.05 -2.68
C LEU A 79 -11.30 2.99 -1.56
N PRO A 80 -10.52 4.03 -1.17
CA PRO A 80 -10.97 5.00 -0.17
C PRO A 80 -12.24 5.74 -0.58
N TYR A 81 -12.40 6.09 -1.86
CA TYR A 81 -13.63 6.72 -2.35
C TYR A 81 -14.85 5.83 -2.15
N TYR A 82 -14.82 4.57 -2.64
CA TYR A 82 -15.97 3.68 -2.48
C TYR A 82 -16.29 3.39 -1.02
N PHE A 83 -15.27 3.29 -0.16
CA PHE A 83 -15.49 3.15 1.29
C PHE A 83 -16.19 4.38 1.88
N GLY A 84 -15.77 5.59 1.52
CA GLY A 84 -16.42 6.83 1.96
C GLY A 84 -17.86 7.00 1.42
N GLN A 85 -18.18 6.43 0.24
CA GLN A 85 -19.56 6.41 -0.25
C GLN A 85 -20.47 5.45 0.54
N LEU A 86 -19.91 4.33 1.04
CA LEU A 86 -20.64 3.40 1.90
C LEU A 86 -20.83 3.95 3.34
N HIS A 87 -19.92 4.81 3.76
CA HIS A 87 -19.84 5.35 5.13
C HIS A 87 -19.72 6.88 5.10
N PRO A 88 -20.79 7.61 4.76
CA PRO A 88 -20.74 9.06 4.69
C PRO A 88 -20.43 9.72 6.05
N GLU A 89 -20.72 9.03 7.16
CA GLU A 89 -20.39 9.44 8.53
C GLU A 89 -18.90 9.35 8.87
N ILE A 90 -18.06 8.79 7.97
CA ILE A 90 -16.62 8.65 8.17
C ILE A 90 -15.85 9.63 7.28
N GLU A 91 -14.90 10.38 7.85
CA GLU A 91 -13.95 11.20 7.07
C GLU A 91 -12.82 10.33 6.57
N VAL A 92 -12.64 10.24 5.23
CA VAL A 92 -11.68 9.31 4.61
C VAL A 92 -10.48 10.05 4.05
N TYR A 93 -9.28 9.54 4.32
CA TYR A 93 -8.01 10.08 3.87
C TYR A 93 -7.17 9.02 3.16
N ASN A 94 -6.65 9.32 1.97
CA ASN A 94 -5.86 8.39 1.17
C ASN A 94 -4.36 8.72 1.25
N TYR A 95 -3.62 7.96 2.06
CA TYR A 95 -2.17 8.04 2.24
C TYR A 95 -1.41 7.00 1.41
N GLY A 96 -2.04 6.36 0.42
CA GLY A 96 -1.38 5.40 -0.46
C GLY A 96 -0.26 6.05 -1.26
N ILE A 97 0.91 5.39 -1.35
CA ILE A 97 2.06 5.85 -2.14
C ILE A 97 2.25 4.89 -3.32
N PRO A 98 2.18 5.31 -4.59
CA PRO A 98 2.49 4.44 -5.72
C PRO A 98 3.86 3.75 -5.56
N GLY A 99 3.86 2.41 -5.55
CA GLY A 99 5.04 1.62 -5.22
C GLY A 99 5.46 1.69 -3.74
N GLY A 100 4.62 2.19 -2.84
CA GLY A 100 4.91 2.36 -1.41
C GLY A 100 5.32 1.07 -0.70
N SER A 101 6.14 1.22 0.32
CA SER A 101 6.67 0.15 1.16
C SER A 101 6.20 0.30 2.62
N PRO A 102 6.19 -0.77 3.43
CA PRO A 102 5.87 -0.67 4.85
C PRO A 102 6.76 0.31 5.63
N GLN A 103 8.03 0.43 5.23
CA GLN A 103 8.99 1.35 5.84
C GLN A 103 8.57 2.82 5.66
N GLU A 104 8.08 3.18 4.47
CA GLU A 104 7.61 4.54 4.18
C GLU A 104 6.36 4.87 4.99
N ILE A 105 5.46 3.90 5.18
CA ILE A 105 4.26 4.05 6.02
C ILE A 105 4.64 4.28 7.49
N TYR A 106 5.64 3.53 7.99
CA TYR A 106 6.18 3.77 9.32
C TYR A 106 6.76 5.19 9.44
N LEU A 107 7.58 5.62 8.48
CA LEU A 107 8.14 6.98 8.51
C LEU A 107 7.04 8.06 8.43
N GLN A 108 6.02 7.88 7.58
CA GLN A 108 4.86 8.78 7.59
C GLN A 108 4.22 8.87 8.99
N SER A 109 4.08 7.75 9.70
CA SER A 109 3.46 7.73 11.03
C SER A 109 4.26 8.49 12.10
N THR A 110 5.56 8.70 11.89
CA THR A 110 6.42 9.47 12.80
C THR A 110 6.36 10.99 12.56
N HIS A 111 5.67 11.45 11.50
CA HIS A 111 5.59 12.85 11.10
C HIS A 111 4.20 13.42 11.41
N SER A 112 4.02 13.92 12.63
CA SER A 112 2.72 14.44 13.11
C SER A 112 2.16 15.58 12.27
N GLU A 113 3.01 16.36 11.59
CA GLU A 113 2.61 17.48 10.75
C GLU A 113 1.77 17.09 9.53
N ILE A 114 1.89 15.85 9.04
CA ILE A 114 1.06 15.38 7.92
C ILE A 114 -0.38 15.07 8.34
N PHE A 115 -0.62 14.93 9.64
CA PHE A 115 -1.93 14.64 10.23
C PHE A 115 -2.53 15.85 10.97
N ALA A 116 -1.84 16.99 11.00
CA ALA A 116 -2.22 18.12 11.83
C ALA A 116 -3.59 18.74 11.51
N ASP A 117 -4.11 18.51 10.30
CA ASP A 117 -5.42 18.95 9.84
C ASP A 117 -6.53 17.92 10.11
N ILE A 118 -6.19 16.74 10.65
CA ILE A 118 -7.17 15.68 10.96
C ILE A 118 -7.73 15.89 12.37
N PRO A 119 -9.04 16.03 12.53
CA PRO A 119 -9.65 16.19 13.86
C PRO A 119 -9.39 14.99 14.77
N THR A 120 -9.24 15.22 16.06
CA THR A 120 -9.13 14.13 17.05
C THR A 120 -10.49 13.46 17.25
N LYS A 121 -10.67 12.31 16.63
CA LYS A 121 -11.87 11.45 16.66
C LYS A 121 -11.46 9.99 16.74
N PRO A 122 -12.37 9.05 17.03
CA PRO A 122 -12.11 7.63 16.82
C PRO A 122 -11.60 7.42 15.38
N THR A 123 -10.46 6.73 15.23
CA THR A 123 -9.76 6.66 13.95
C THR A 123 -9.54 5.21 13.56
N ILE A 124 -9.93 4.88 12.34
CA ILE A 124 -9.68 3.60 11.71
C ILE A 124 -8.49 3.77 10.77
N VAL A 125 -7.49 2.93 10.89
CA VAL A 125 -6.38 2.83 9.95
C VAL A 125 -6.54 1.53 9.16
N ILE A 126 -6.59 1.64 7.84
CA ILE A 126 -6.62 0.49 6.93
C ILE A 126 -5.28 0.40 6.22
N TYR A 127 -4.49 -0.61 6.57
CA TYR A 127 -3.29 -0.96 5.82
C TYR A 127 -3.62 -2.04 4.79
N THR A 128 -3.50 -1.71 3.50
CA THR A 128 -3.73 -2.67 2.41
C THR A 128 -2.44 -3.43 2.10
N PHE A 129 -2.40 -4.71 2.45
CA PHE A 129 -1.25 -5.58 2.22
C PHE A 129 -1.29 -6.27 0.86
N ILE A 130 -0.15 -6.20 0.15
CA ILE A 130 0.17 -7.03 -1.02
C ILE A 130 1.54 -7.68 -0.85
N SER A 131 1.80 -8.80 -1.53
CA SER A 131 3.07 -9.56 -1.41
C SER A 131 4.31 -8.75 -1.76
N ASP A 132 4.20 -7.79 -2.69
CA ASP A 132 5.30 -6.89 -3.05
C ASP A 132 5.80 -6.02 -1.90
N HIS A 133 5.01 -5.84 -0.84
CA HIS A 133 5.48 -5.14 0.35
C HIS A 133 6.67 -5.84 1.02
N LEU A 134 6.70 -7.18 1.00
CA LEU A 134 7.85 -7.95 1.51
C LEU A 134 9.07 -7.82 0.60
N ARG A 135 8.88 -7.81 -0.72
CA ARG A 135 9.97 -7.56 -1.67
C ARG A 135 10.59 -6.17 -1.49
N ARG A 136 9.75 -5.17 -1.27
CA ARG A 136 10.17 -3.78 -1.00
C ARG A 136 10.84 -3.64 0.36
N LEU A 137 10.33 -4.35 1.35
CA LEU A 137 10.90 -4.41 2.69
C LEU A 137 12.35 -4.89 2.69
N LYS A 138 12.67 -5.85 1.82
CA LYS A 138 14.01 -6.46 1.72
C LYS A 138 14.89 -5.85 0.64
N GLY A 139 14.35 -5.05 -0.27
CA GLY A 139 15.10 -4.54 -1.42
C GLY A 139 15.67 -5.70 -2.23
N THR A 140 14.81 -6.63 -2.72
CA THR A 140 15.29 -7.81 -3.43
C THR A 140 16.06 -7.44 -4.71
N ILE A 141 17.04 -8.25 -5.08
CA ILE A 141 17.88 -8.03 -6.27
C ILE A 141 17.03 -7.86 -7.54
N ASN A 142 15.95 -8.64 -7.65
CA ASN A 142 15.01 -8.52 -8.76
C ASN A 142 14.42 -7.11 -8.85
N LEU A 143 13.94 -6.56 -7.74
CA LEU A 143 13.42 -5.18 -7.72
C LEU A 143 14.52 -4.15 -7.99
N ILE A 144 15.69 -4.31 -7.38
CA ILE A 144 16.80 -3.37 -7.54
C ILE A 144 17.21 -3.28 -9.01
N PHE A 145 17.37 -4.40 -9.71
CA PHE A 145 17.79 -4.39 -11.11
C PHE A 145 16.69 -3.95 -12.09
N ARG A 146 15.42 -4.15 -11.74
CA ARG A 146 14.30 -3.64 -12.56
C ARG A 146 14.12 -2.13 -12.45
N ALA A 147 14.31 -1.57 -11.26
CA ALA A 147 14.01 -0.17 -10.98
C ALA A 147 14.96 0.42 -9.91
N PRO A 148 16.29 0.48 -10.18
CA PRO A 148 17.28 0.86 -9.17
C PRO A 148 17.03 2.23 -8.57
N LYS A 149 16.65 3.22 -9.39
CA LYS A 149 16.34 4.58 -8.91
C LYS A 149 15.16 4.61 -7.95
N TRP A 150 14.15 3.78 -8.20
CA TRP A 150 12.98 3.71 -7.36
C TRP A 150 13.26 2.97 -6.04
N VAL A 151 13.89 1.79 -6.13
CA VAL A 151 14.21 0.98 -4.93
C VAL A 151 15.29 1.66 -4.09
N GLY A 152 16.25 2.36 -4.73
CA GLY A 152 17.29 3.10 -4.04
C GLY A 152 16.75 4.18 -3.11
N CYS A 153 15.59 4.78 -3.42
CA CYS A 153 14.93 5.76 -2.57
C CYS A 153 14.18 5.15 -1.37
N LEU A 154 13.93 3.83 -1.34
CA LEU A 154 13.24 3.21 -0.21
C LEU A 154 14.12 3.28 1.05
N PRO A 155 13.53 3.57 2.22
CA PRO A 155 14.28 3.56 3.47
C PRO A 155 14.63 2.16 3.90
N GLU A 156 15.82 1.96 4.45
CA GLU A 156 16.23 0.73 5.12
C GLU A 156 16.01 0.88 6.62
N LEU A 157 15.16 0.04 7.18
CA LEU A 157 14.85 0.04 8.61
C LEU A 157 15.33 -1.26 9.27
N GLU A 158 15.72 -1.14 10.52
CA GLU A 158 16.07 -2.26 11.40
C GLU A 158 15.31 -2.13 12.72
N ILE A 159 14.95 -3.24 13.34
CA ILE A 159 14.35 -3.25 14.67
C ILE A 159 15.37 -3.83 15.65
N VAL A 160 15.84 -3.00 16.60
CA VAL A 160 16.79 -3.40 17.65
C VAL A 160 16.15 -3.11 19.00
N ASN A 161 16.01 -4.13 19.83
CA ASN A 161 15.40 -4.01 21.17
C ASN A 161 14.05 -3.24 21.13
N THR A 162 13.16 -3.63 20.21
CA THR A 162 11.84 -3.04 19.97
C THR A 162 11.84 -1.61 19.38
N LYS A 163 13.00 -0.99 19.15
CA LYS A 163 13.13 0.33 18.53
C LYS A 163 13.40 0.21 17.03
N VAL A 164 12.66 0.96 16.23
CA VAL A 164 12.93 1.07 14.80
C VAL A 164 14.05 2.07 14.56
N ILE A 165 15.08 1.64 13.87
CA ILE A 165 16.24 2.44 13.48
C ILE A 165 16.20 2.65 11.97
N ASN A 166 16.18 3.90 11.54
CA ASN A 166 16.32 4.27 10.13
C ASN A 166 17.80 4.36 9.77
N LYS A 167 18.26 3.46 8.89
CA LYS A 167 19.64 3.43 8.37
C LYS A 167 19.86 4.37 7.19
N GLY A 168 18.81 4.99 6.68
CA GLY A 168 18.83 5.79 5.47
C GLY A 168 18.26 5.04 4.27
N LYS A 169 18.51 5.55 3.07
CA LYS A 169 18.04 4.96 1.82
C LYS A 169 18.88 3.75 1.41
N PHE A 170 18.26 2.75 0.78
CA PHE A 170 18.99 1.58 0.26
C PHE A 170 20.19 1.96 -0.63
N GLU A 171 20.06 2.97 -1.48
CA GLU A 171 21.21 3.42 -2.33
C GLU A 171 22.40 3.96 -1.52
N LYS A 172 22.15 4.53 -0.32
CA LYS A 172 23.20 5.04 0.58
C LYS A 172 23.84 3.92 1.40
N THR A 173 23.06 2.94 1.82
CA THR A 173 23.53 1.80 2.62
C THR A 173 24.21 0.71 1.76
N HIS A 174 23.86 0.65 0.46
CA HIS A 174 24.39 -0.33 -0.51
C HIS A 174 24.94 0.35 -1.79
N PRO A 175 25.86 1.33 -1.71
CA PRO A 175 26.24 2.19 -2.84
C PRO A 175 26.83 1.43 -4.02
N TYR A 176 27.63 0.39 -3.78
CA TYR A 176 28.25 -0.40 -4.86
C TYR A 176 27.20 -1.22 -5.63
N LEU A 177 26.22 -1.82 -4.92
CA LEU A 177 25.13 -2.57 -5.54
C LEU A 177 24.29 -1.67 -6.44
N PHE A 178 23.91 -0.49 -5.96
CA PHE A 178 23.10 0.44 -6.74
C PHE A 178 23.87 1.10 -7.89
N SER A 179 25.17 1.37 -7.74
CA SER A 179 26.01 1.82 -8.85
C SER A 179 26.06 0.78 -9.95
N PHE A 180 26.28 -0.50 -9.61
CA PHE A 180 26.26 -1.60 -10.55
C PHE A 180 24.88 -1.79 -11.20
N ALA A 181 23.81 -1.78 -10.41
CA ALA A 181 22.43 -1.93 -10.89
C ALA A 181 22.05 -0.81 -11.88
N ASN A 182 22.45 0.43 -11.63
CA ASN A 182 22.20 1.54 -12.55
C ASN A 182 22.90 1.37 -13.92
N ILE A 183 24.09 0.79 -13.93
CA ILE A 183 24.82 0.50 -15.19
C ILE A 183 24.09 -0.59 -15.98
N ILE A 184 23.76 -1.70 -15.33
CA ILE A 184 23.23 -2.88 -16.02
C ILE A 184 21.73 -2.85 -16.29
N SER A 185 20.98 -2.05 -15.54
CA SER A 185 19.51 -1.95 -15.69
C SER A 185 19.06 -1.42 -17.06
N ASN A 186 19.95 -0.81 -17.83
CA ASN A 186 19.68 -0.39 -19.20
C ASN A 186 19.85 -1.51 -20.24
N SER A 187 20.48 -2.64 -19.85
CA SER A 187 20.71 -3.79 -20.73
C SER A 187 19.41 -4.58 -20.94
N LEU A 188 18.99 -4.73 -22.20
CA LEU A 188 17.83 -5.57 -22.55
C LEU A 188 18.06 -7.05 -22.20
N VAL A 189 19.29 -7.55 -22.38
CA VAL A 189 19.65 -8.94 -22.06
C VAL A 189 19.49 -9.21 -20.57
N ILE A 190 19.98 -8.31 -19.70
CA ILE A 190 19.86 -8.46 -18.25
C ILE A 190 18.40 -8.38 -17.82
N LYS A 191 17.62 -7.46 -18.38
CA LYS A 191 16.17 -7.39 -18.12
C LYS A 191 15.46 -8.70 -18.48
N GLN A 192 15.81 -9.30 -19.61
CA GLN A 192 15.24 -10.60 -20.01
C GLN A 192 15.66 -11.73 -19.07
N MET A 193 16.94 -11.78 -18.66
CA MET A 193 17.42 -12.76 -17.68
C MET A 193 16.71 -12.63 -16.34
N ILE A 194 16.57 -11.42 -15.80
CA ILE A 194 15.86 -11.16 -14.54
C ILE A 194 14.40 -11.59 -14.65
N ASN A 195 13.74 -11.28 -15.77
CA ASN A 195 12.36 -11.69 -16.01
C ASN A 195 12.21 -13.22 -16.13
N TYR A 196 13.20 -13.88 -16.71
CA TYR A 196 13.20 -15.34 -16.89
C TYR A 196 13.46 -16.07 -15.57
N THR A 197 14.44 -15.61 -14.79
CA THR A 197 14.85 -16.30 -13.54
C THR A 197 13.90 -16.07 -12.39
N GLN A 198 13.16 -14.96 -12.39
CA GLN A 198 12.28 -14.51 -11.29
C GLN A 198 12.95 -14.62 -9.89
N MET A 199 14.28 -14.46 -9.83
CA MET A 199 15.06 -14.66 -8.60
C MET A 199 14.82 -13.55 -7.60
N ASP A 200 13.96 -13.81 -6.63
CA ASP A 200 13.78 -12.97 -5.44
C ASP A 200 14.85 -13.34 -4.39
N TYR A 201 16.02 -12.67 -4.48
CA TYR A 201 17.09 -12.82 -3.48
C TYR A 201 17.38 -11.47 -2.81
N PRO A 202 17.57 -11.40 -1.47
CA PRO A 202 17.23 -12.48 -0.52
C PRO A 202 15.75 -12.84 -0.59
N SER A 203 15.37 -14.06 -0.18
CA SER A 203 13.97 -14.49 -0.20
C SER A 203 13.11 -13.55 0.66
N PRO A 204 12.08 -12.91 0.09
CA PRO A 204 11.25 -11.98 0.83
C PRO A 204 10.20 -12.68 1.72
N PHE A 205 9.83 -13.93 1.40
CA PHE A 205 8.72 -14.65 2.02
C PHE A 205 9.19 -15.61 3.13
N THR A 206 10.10 -15.16 3.99
CA THR A 206 10.53 -15.91 5.17
C THR A 206 9.70 -15.53 6.39
N ASN A 207 9.63 -16.42 7.38
CA ASN A 207 8.92 -16.15 8.64
C ASN A 207 9.48 -14.90 9.33
N GLU A 208 10.82 -14.74 9.34
CA GLU A 208 11.49 -13.58 9.93
C GLU A 208 11.07 -12.25 9.27
N ASN A 209 10.80 -12.26 7.95
CA ASN A 209 10.35 -11.08 7.25
C ASN A 209 8.89 -10.75 7.54
N TYR A 210 8.05 -11.75 7.72
CA TYR A 210 6.68 -11.55 8.21
C TYR A 210 6.67 -11.06 9.66
N ASP A 211 7.52 -11.60 10.53
CA ASP A 211 7.69 -11.11 11.91
C ASP A 211 8.16 -9.65 11.92
N PHE A 212 9.16 -9.32 11.09
CA PHE A 212 9.62 -7.94 10.95
C PHE A 212 8.50 -7.01 10.47
N LEU A 213 7.73 -7.42 9.45
CA LEU A 213 6.58 -6.66 8.96
C LEU A 213 5.54 -6.44 10.08
N CYS A 214 5.16 -7.48 10.81
CA CYS A 214 4.22 -7.37 11.92
C CYS A 214 4.72 -6.43 13.02
N ASN A 215 6.00 -6.50 13.38
CA ASN A 215 6.59 -5.61 14.37
C ASN A 215 6.62 -4.16 13.87
N LEU A 216 6.96 -3.94 12.59
CA LEU A 216 6.96 -2.61 11.99
C LEU A 216 5.54 -2.00 11.93
N LEU A 217 4.53 -2.81 11.57
CA LEU A 217 3.13 -2.36 11.57
C LEU A 217 2.62 -2.06 12.97
N ASN A 218 3.05 -2.84 13.97
CA ASN A 218 2.73 -2.57 15.37
C ASN A 218 3.36 -1.24 15.84
N GLU A 219 4.62 -0.98 15.49
CA GLU A 219 5.27 0.29 15.79
C GLU A 219 4.62 1.46 15.02
N THR A 220 4.20 1.25 13.77
CA THR A 220 3.39 2.22 13.01
C THR A 220 2.10 2.56 13.75
N ARG A 221 1.39 1.55 14.23
CA ARG A 221 0.19 1.73 15.06
C ARG A 221 0.50 2.50 16.34
N ASN A 222 1.59 2.17 17.03
CA ASN A 222 2.00 2.86 18.26
C ASN A 222 2.28 4.35 18.00
N GLN A 223 2.97 4.69 16.92
CA GLN A 223 3.22 6.09 16.54
C GLN A 223 1.91 6.84 16.24
N LEU A 224 1.01 6.23 15.47
CA LEU A 224 -0.28 6.84 15.16
C LEU A 224 -1.18 6.97 16.39
N SER A 225 -1.08 6.08 17.38
CA SER A 225 -1.87 6.14 18.61
C SER A 225 -1.51 7.32 19.52
N ILE A 226 -0.36 7.94 19.34
CA ILE A 226 0.04 9.16 20.03
C ILE A 226 -0.87 10.32 19.58
N GLN A 227 -1.20 10.38 18.29
CA GLN A 227 -2.03 11.43 17.71
C GLN A 227 -3.52 11.06 17.71
N PHE A 228 -3.85 9.78 17.60
CA PHE A 228 -5.21 9.24 17.54
C PHE A 228 -5.43 8.25 18.69
N PRO A 229 -5.78 8.70 19.92
CA PRO A 229 -5.86 7.83 21.09
C PRO A 229 -6.85 6.67 20.97
N ASN A 230 -7.93 6.84 20.21
CA ASN A 230 -8.94 5.81 19.93
C ASN A 230 -8.70 5.22 18.53
N LEU A 231 -7.62 4.46 18.36
CA LEU A 231 -7.17 3.94 17.08
C LEU A 231 -7.52 2.45 16.92
N TYR A 232 -8.17 2.12 15.82
CA TYR A 232 -8.33 0.76 15.30
C TYR A 232 -7.39 0.55 14.12
N PHE A 233 -6.40 -0.32 14.26
CA PHE A 233 -5.46 -0.63 13.16
C PHE A 233 -5.82 -1.94 12.50
N VAL A 234 -6.23 -1.86 11.23
CA VAL A 234 -6.75 -2.97 10.44
C VAL A 234 -5.83 -3.26 9.27
N ILE A 235 -5.48 -4.52 9.10
CA ILE A 235 -4.74 -5.03 7.95
C ILE A 235 -5.72 -5.71 7.01
N PHE A 236 -5.86 -5.16 5.80
CA PHE A 236 -6.63 -5.76 4.73
C PHE A 236 -5.69 -6.49 3.78
N ILE A 237 -5.78 -7.82 3.72
CA ILE A 237 -5.00 -8.64 2.79
C ILE A 237 -5.69 -8.64 1.43
N TYR A 238 -4.95 -8.26 0.38
CA TYR A 238 -5.44 -8.28 -0.98
C TYR A 238 -5.89 -9.69 -1.40
N PRO A 239 -7.13 -9.89 -1.87
CA PRO A 239 -7.72 -11.21 -2.07
C PRO A 239 -6.97 -12.11 -3.04
N GLU A 240 -6.29 -11.56 -4.05
CA GLU A 240 -5.51 -12.36 -5.00
C GLU A 240 -4.52 -13.31 -4.31
N HIS A 241 -3.96 -12.89 -3.18
CA HIS A 241 -3.01 -13.70 -2.41
C HIS A 241 -3.66 -14.91 -1.77
N CYS A 242 -4.95 -14.84 -1.47
CA CYS A 242 -5.72 -15.95 -0.91
C CYS A 242 -6.06 -17.01 -1.96
N PHE A 243 -6.17 -16.63 -3.25
CA PHE A 243 -6.59 -17.51 -4.33
C PHE A 243 -5.48 -18.01 -5.23
N THR A 244 -4.29 -17.43 -5.11
CA THR A 244 -3.13 -17.81 -5.91
C THR A 244 -1.97 -18.14 -4.96
N PRO A 245 -1.87 -19.40 -4.48
CA PRO A 245 -0.96 -19.79 -3.38
C PRO A 245 0.50 -19.41 -3.60
N ASN A 246 0.96 -19.36 -4.86
CA ASN A 246 2.36 -19.06 -5.18
C ASN A 246 2.68 -17.56 -5.20
N THR A 247 1.69 -16.68 -5.11
CA THR A 247 1.92 -15.22 -5.14
C THR A 247 2.39 -14.66 -3.81
N CYS A 248 2.05 -15.33 -2.72
CA CYS A 248 2.43 -14.94 -1.37
C CYS A 248 2.78 -16.19 -0.52
N PRO A 249 3.94 -16.82 -0.72
CA PRO A 249 4.37 -17.95 0.08
C PRO A 249 4.34 -17.65 1.58
N ASN A 250 4.00 -18.64 2.39
CA ASN A 250 3.85 -18.53 3.86
C ASN A 250 2.79 -17.51 4.32
N LEU A 251 1.79 -17.21 3.51
CA LEU A 251 0.70 -16.32 3.90
C LEU A 251 -0.02 -16.82 5.16
N ASP A 252 -0.21 -18.13 5.30
CA ASP A 252 -0.84 -18.74 6.48
C ASP A 252 -0.07 -18.42 7.77
N TYR A 253 1.27 -18.41 7.71
CA TYR A 253 2.09 -17.97 8.83
C TYR A 253 1.78 -16.51 9.21
N PHE A 254 1.71 -15.62 8.22
CA PHE A 254 1.38 -14.21 8.43
C PHE A 254 -0.02 -14.03 9.05
N ILE A 255 -1.03 -14.72 8.53
CA ILE A 255 -2.38 -14.71 9.09
C ILE A 255 -2.38 -15.19 10.55
N ASN A 256 -1.66 -16.27 10.84
CA ASN A 256 -1.61 -16.83 12.19
C ASN A 256 -0.98 -15.86 13.20
N ILE A 257 0.15 -15.20 12.85
CA ILE A 257 0.78 -14.23 13.77
C ILE A 257 -0.07 -12.97 13.95
N LEU A 258 -0.79 -12.52 12.91
CA LEU A 258 -1.74 -11.41 13.04
C LEU A 258 -2.90 -11.75 13.98
N ASN A 259 -3.46 -12.94 13.87
CA ASN A 259 -4.56 -13.39 14.75
C ASN A 259 -4.13 -13.52 16.23
N MET A 260 -2.82 -13.70 16.50
CA MET A 260 -2.28 -13.72 17.87
C MET A 260 -2.09 -12.29 18.45
N ARG A 261 -2.10 -11.26 17.61
CA ARG A 261 -1.87 -9.86 17.98
C ARG A 261 -3.19 -9.10 18.07
N LYS A 262 -3.62 -8.81 19.29
CA LYS A 262 -4.89 -8.09 19.52
C LYS A 262 -4.87 -6.65 19.01
N GLU A 263 -3.68 -6.06 18.88
CA GLU A 263 -3.46 -4.68 18.47
C GLU A 263 -3.61 -4.48 16.96
N LEU A 264 -3.42 -5.54 16.17
CA LEU A 264 -3.52 -5.54 14.72
C LEU A 264 -4.71 -6.39 14.30
N MET A 265 -5.73 -5.77 13.77
CA MET A 265 -6.94 -6.48 13.34
C MET A 265 -6.80 -6.93 11.89
N LEU A 266 -7.19 -8.16 11.62
CA LEU A 266 -7.12 -8.72 10.27
C LEU A 266 -8.49 -8.71 9.61
N ILE A 267 -8.54 -8.29 8.35
CA ILE A 267 -9.62 -8.57 7.39
C ILE A 267 -8.98 -9.33 6.23
N SER A 268 -9.35 -10.59 6.10
CA SER A 268 -8.85 -11.50 5.06
C SER A 268 -9.99 -12.22 4.36
N CYS A 269 -9.65 -13.25 3.57
CA CYS A 269 -10.57 -13.97 2.71
C CYS A 269 -11.45 -14.99 3.48
N GLU A 270 -12.16 -14.55 4.52
CA GLU A 270 -12.97 -15.44 5.35
C GLU A 270 -14.45 -15.43 4.94
N GLU A 271 -14.92 -14.37 4.31
CA GLU A 271 -16.34 -14.23 3.96
C GLU A 271 -16.66 -14.90 2.62
N LYS A 272 -17.34 -16.05 2.66
CA LYS A 272 -17.69 -16.88 1.48
C LYS A 272 -18.31 -16.07 0.33
N LYS A 273 -19.27 -15.20 0.63
CA LYS A 273 -19.94 -14.37 -0.38
C LYS A 273 -18.97 -13.42 -1.09
N MET A 274 -18.03 -12.82 -0.36
CA MET A 274 -17.03 -11.92 -0.95
C MET A 274 -16.05 -12.71 -1.82
N ILE A 275 -15.67 -13.91 -1.41
CA ILE A 275 -14.86 -14.84 -2.19
C ILE A 275 -15.55 -15.17 -3.53
N GLU A 276 -16.83 -15.52 -3.49
CA GLU A 276 -17.62 -15.83 -4.69
C GLU A 276 -17.72 -14.63 -5.62
N ASN A 277 -18.02 -13.43 -5.10
CA ASN A 277 -18.09 -12.20 -5.86
C ASN A 277 -16.73 -11.86 -6.53
N TYR A 278 -15.62 -11.99 -5.79
CA TYR A 278 -14.30 -11.76 -6.35
C TYR A 278 -13.96 -12.78 -7.46
N SER A 279 -14.29 -14.05 -7.25
CA SER A 279 -14.07 -15.11 -8.24
C SER A 279 -14.87 -14.87 -9.53
N GLN A 280 -16.10 -14.39 -9.42
CA GLN A 280 -16.91 -13.99 -10.58
C GLN A 280 -16.31 -12.79 -11.31
N LEU A 281 -15.86 -11.77 -10.57
CA LEU A 281 -15.20 -10.61 -11.14
C LEU A 281 -13.90 -10.99 -11.86
N LYS A 282 -13.12 -11.89 -11.26
CA LYS A 282 -11.89 -12.43 -11.83
C LYS A 282 -12.16 -13.25 -13.10
N SER A 283 -13.13 -14.13 -13.10
CA SER A 283 -13.49 -14.97 -14.27
C SER A 283 -13.99 -14.13 -15.45
N SER A 284 -14.62 -12.99 -15.20
CA SER A 284 -15.05 -12.04 -16.23
C SER A 284 -13.92 -11.12 -16.74
N GLY A 285 -12.72 -11.20 -16.17
CA GLY A 285 -11.59 -10.33 -16.51
C GLY A 285 -11.71 -8.88 -16.05
N LYS A 286 -12.72 -8.57 -15.24
CA LYS A 286 -13.03 -7.20 -14.79
C LYS A 286 -12.40 -6.81 -13.45
N HIS A 287 -11.57 -7.67 -12.85
CA HIS A 287 -10.97 -7.42 -11.53
C HIS A 287 -9.74 -6.51 -11.60
N ILE A 288 -9.10 -6.39 -12.75
CA ILE A 288 -7.89 -5.59 -12.96
C ILE A 288 -8.01 -4.71 -14.21
N ILE A 289 -7.21 -3.65 -14.23
CA ILE A 289 -6.92 -2.86 -15.42
C ILE A 289 -5.71 -3.43 -16.17
N LEU A 290 -5.31 -2.80 -17.25
CA LEU A 290 -4.31 -3.31 -18.20
C LEU A 290 -2.97 -3.76 -17.61
N ASP A 291 -2.51 -3.13 -16.52
CA ASP A 291 -1.19 -3.41 -15.89
C ASP A 291 -1.29 -4.26 -14.61
N GLY A 292 -2.46 -4.78 -14.30
CA GLY A 292 -2.70 -5.62 -13.13
C GLY A 292 -3.12 -4.87 -11.86
N HIS A 293 -3.27 -3.54 -11.87
CA HIS A 293 -3.89 -2.82 -10.77
C HIS A 293 -5.40 -3.12 -10.69
N PRO A 294 -6.03 -3.02 -9.51
CA PRO A 294 -7.46 -3.25 -9.36
C PRO A 294 -8.31 -2.31 -10.22
N SER A 295 -9.37 -2.83 -10.81
CA SER A 295 -10.37 -2.05 -11.53
C SER A 295 -11.28 -1.27 -10.56
N PRO A 296 -12.08 -0.29 -11.04
CA PRO A 296 -13.10 0.36 -10.23
C PRO A 296 -14.08 -0.63 -9.59
N GLU A 297 -14.50 -1.67 -10.32
CA GLU A 297 -15.40 -2.71 -9.82
C GLU A 297 -14.75 -3.51 -8.70
N CYS A 298 -13.46 -3.80 -8.82
CA CYS A 298 -12.68 -4.48 -7.80
C CYS A 298 -12.53 -3.61 -6.54
N TYR A 299 -12.27 -2.33 -6.68
CA TYR A 299 -12.20 -1.41 -5.54
C TYR A 299 -13.54 -1.27 -4.82
N LYS A 300 -14.66 -1.25 -5.55
CA LYS A 300 -15.98 -1.25 -4.95
C LYS A 300 -16.22 -2.51 -4.10
N LEU A 301 -15.90 -3.68 -4.64
CA LEU A 301 -16.00 -4.95 -3.91
C LEU A 301 -15.11 -4.95 -2.65
N PHE A 302 -13.89 -4.41 -2.73
CA PHE A 302 -13.00 -4.33 -1.56
C PHE A 302 -13.53 -3.39 -0.49
N ALA A 303 -14.14 -2.27 -0.88
CA ALA A 303 -14.77 -1.36 0.06
C ALA A 303 -15.92 -2.04 0.82
N GLU A 304 -16.76 -2.81 0.14
CA GLU A 304 -17.81 -3.63 0.74
C GLU A 304 -17.21 -4.69 1.68
N TRP A 305 -16.13 -5.35 1.28
CA TRP A 305 -15.45 -6.35 2.09
C TRP A 305 -14.87 -5.77 3.39
N ILE A 306 -14.19 -4.63 3.28
CA ILE A 306 -13.66 -3.91 4.45
C ILE A 306 -14.82 -3.47 5.36
N SER A 307 -15.89 -2.91 4.79
CA SER A 307 -17.09 -2.49 5.54
C SER A 307 -17.66 -3.66 6.35
N ASN A 308 -17.90 -4.80 5.72
CA ASN A 308 -18.42 -5.99 6.40
C ASN A 308 -17.46 -6.48 7.50
N GLY A 309 -16.16 -6.50 7.22
CA GLY A 309 -15.16 -6.89 8.20
C GLY A 309 -15.13 -5.97 9.44
N LEU A 310 -15.30 -4.67 9.25
CA LEU A 310 -15.37 -3.70 10.34
C LEU A 310 -16.68 -3.85 11.16
N LYS A 311 -17.81 -4.08 10.49
CA LYS A 311 -19.11 -4.38 11.15
C LYS A 311 -19.03 -5.66 11.97
N ASN A 312 -18.50 -6.74 11.40
CA ASN A 312 -18.34 -8.02 12.09
C ASN A 312 -17.43 -7.93 13.32
N LYS A 313 -16.53 -6.93 13.36
CA LYS A 313 -15.65 -6.63 14.51
C LYS A 313 -16.26 -5.61 15.48
N GLY A 314 -17.46 -5.08 15.19
CA GLY A 314 -18.12 -4.07 16.01
C GLY A 314 -17.40 -2.72 16.08
N ILE A 315 -16.60 -2.38 15.04
CA ILE A 315 -15.87 -1.11 14.96
C ILE A 315 -16.77 -0.01 14.41
N ILE A 316 -17.60 -0.34 13.46
CA ILE A 316 -18.64 0.53 12.89
C ILE A 316 -20.00 -0.16 12.97
N PRO A 317 -21.11 0.61 12.94
CA PRO A 317 -22.46 0.06 13.01
C PRO A 317 -22.87 -0.78 11.78
#